data_0c73ccb5a1aaeda6e7289d87ab5a0b29
#
_entry.id   0c73ccb5a1aaeda6e7289d87ab5a0b29
#
_cell.length_a   1.000
_cell.length_b   1.000
_cell.length_c   1.000
_cell.angle_alpha   90.00
_cell.angle_beta   90.00
_cell.angle_gamma   90.00
#
_symmetry.space_group_name_H-M   'P 1'
#
loop_
_entity.id
_entity.type
_entity.pdbx_description
1 polymer ?
#
loop_
_entity_poly.entity_id
_entity_poly.type
_entity_poly.pdbx_seq_one_letter_code
_entity_poly.pdbx_strand_id
1 'polypeptide(L)'
;MKSRFTGTVIAALIAFGALQSQAADTGPAVRQPNASERLDLARDAIKKQDWKRSLAELNLAVREEPRNADVHNLLGYTYRKQATPNLPKAFEHYKTALSLNPKHKGAHEYVGEAYLMDKKPQEAEKHLVELEKICGNKTCEEYADLAKAIADYKAKN
;
A
#
# COMPACT_ATOMS: atom_id res chain seq x y z
N MET A 1 52.32 30.45 -74.82
CA MET A 1 51.00 30.69 -74.16
C MET A 1 51.05 30.10 -72.77
N LYS A 2 51.17 30.93 -71.73
CA LYS A 2 51.30 30.51 -70.33
C LYS A 2 50.04 30.98 -69.57
N SER A 3 49.16 30.04 -69.14
CA SER A 3 48.04 30.34 -68.33
C SER A 3 48.44 30.23 -66.87
N ARG A 4 48.26 31.30 -66.11
CA ARG A 4 48.47 31.34 -64.64
C ARG A 4 47.14 31.12 -63.96
N PHE A 5 47.01 30.02 -63.22
CA PHE A 5 45.89 29.82 -62.32
C PHE A 5 46.29 30.36 -60.96
N THR A 6 45.58 31.39 -60.52
CA THR A 6 45.64 31.91 -59.14
C THR A 6 44.63 31.13 -58.28
N GLY A 7 45.14 30.33 -57.37
CA GLY A 7 44.33 29.62 -56.42
C GLY A 7 43.96 30.51 -55.24
N THR A 8 42.66 30.72 -55.01
CA THR A 8 42.13 31.42 -53.87
C THR A 8 41.94 30.40 -52.72
N VAL A 9 42.68 30.62 -51.64
CA VAL A 9 42.54 29.81 -50.39
C VAL A 9 41.41 30.40 -49.62
N ILE A 10 40.30 29.64 -49.47
CA ILE A 10 39.21 30.00 -48.63
C ILE A 10 39.52 29.38 -47.25
N ALA A 11 39.84 30.22 -46.25
CA ALA A 11 39.96 29.81 -44.87
C ALA A 11 38.56 29.62 -44.26
N ALA A 12 38.18 28.37 -44.01
CA ALA A 12 36.97 28.06 -43.28
C ALA A 12 37.20 28.24 -41.76
N LEU A 13 36.63 29.29 -41.20
CA LEU A 13 36.54 29.48 -39.74
C LEU A 13 35.52 28.49 -39.16
N ILE A 14 36.01 27.44 -38.50
CA ILE A 14 35.17 26.54 -37.71
C ILE A 14 34.89 27.24 -36.39
N ALA A 15 33.69 27.80 -36.28
CA ALA A 15 33.20 28.29 -34.96
C ALA A 15 32.89 27.10 -34.07
N PHE A 16 33.74 26.87 -33.06
CA PHE A 16 33.46 25.93 -31.97
C PHE A 16 32.37 26.57 -31.10
N GLY A 17 31.12 26.20 -31.34
CA GLY A 17 30.01 26.49 -30.43
C GLY A 17 30.19 25.69 -29.14
N ALA A 18 30.58 26.34 -28.06
CA ALA A 18 30.54 25.75 -26.73
C ALA A 18 29.07 25.47 -26.38
N LEU A 19 28.66 24.21 -26.42
CA LEU A 19 27.41 23.76 -25.74
C LEU A 19 27.59 24.04 -24.24
N GLN A 20 27.03 25.13 -23.77
CA GLN A 20 26.83 25.33 -22.33
C GLN A 20 25.76 24.30 -21.89
N SER A 21 26.24 23.23 -21.28
CA SER A 21 25.40 22.34 -20.51
C SER A 21 24.83 23.17 -19.35
N GLN A 22 23.56 23.58 -19.47
CA GLN A 22 22.83 24.11 -18.36
C GLN A 22 22.64 22.95 -17.37
N ALA A 23 23.42 22.93 -16.31
CA ALA A 23 23.12 22.11 -15.16
C ALA A 23 21.72 22.53 -14.69
N ALA A 24 20.74 21.63 -14.83
CA ALA A 24 19.44 21.82 -14.23
C ALA A 24 19.69 21.99 -12.74
N ASP A 25 19.33 23.14 -12.20
CA ASP A 25 19.29 23.39 -10.77
C ASP A 25 18.29 22.39 -10.15
N THR A 26 18.77 21.22 -9.76
CA THR A 26 18.01 20.26 -9.00
C THR A 26 17.97 20.81 -7.59
N GLY A 27 16.94 21.60 -7.29
CA GLY A 27 16.58 21.96 -5.93
C GLY A 27 16.63 20.71 -5.02
N PRO A 28 16.70 20.86 -3.69
CA PRO A 28 16.88 19.72 -2.78
C PRO A 28 15.88 18.63 -3.12
N ALA A 29 16.37 17.44 -3.49
CA ALA A 29 15.55 16.31 -3.86
C ALA A 29 14.59 16.01 -2.70
N VAL A 30 13.29 16.18 -2.92
CA VAL A 30 12.27 15.86 -1.92
C VAL A 30 12.38 14.36 -1.64
N ARG A 31 12.82 14.01 -0.43
CA ARG A 31 12.95 12.61 -0.03
C ARG A 31 11.58 11.92 -0.08
N GLN A 32 11.50 10.83 -0.79
CA GLN A 32 10.29 10.01 -0.80
C GLN A 32 10.11 9.32 0.56
N PRO A 33 8.87 9.24 1.08
CA PRO A 33 8.58 8.48 2.28
C PRO A 33 8.99 7.02 2.15
N ASN A 34 9.56 6.43 3.19
CA ASN A 34 9.84 5.00 3.27
C ASN A 34 8.58 4.19 3.63
N ALA A 35 8.66 2.85 3.62
CA ALA A 35 7.51 1.97 3.87
C ALA A 35 6.82 2.25 5.21
N SER A 36 7.55 2.53 6.28
CA SER A 36 6.98 2.86 7.59
C SER A 36 6.21 4.18 7.55
N GLU A 37 6.79 5.21 6.96
CA GLU A 37 6.14 6.52 6.81
C GLU A 37 4.90 6.43 5.92
N ARG A 38 4.95 5.60 4.86
CA ARG A 38 3.78 5.31 4.01
C ARG A 38 2.68 4.59 4.78
N LEU A 39 3.05 3.68 5.67
CA LEU A 39 2.09 2.99 6.52
C LEU A 39 1.35 3.98 7.45
N ASP A 40 2.06 4.96 8.01
CA ASP A 40 1.45 6.00 8.83
C ASP A 40 0.56 6.94 8.01
N LEU A 41 1.00 7.34 6.81
CA LEU A 41 0.17 8.10 5.87
C LEU A 41 -1.11 7.35 5.48
N ALA A 42 -1.01 6.02 5.30
CA ALA A 42 -2.17 5.19 5.01
C ALA A 42 -3.13 5.09 6.20
N ARG A 43 -2.62 4.94 7.43
CA ARG A 43 -3.43 4.97 8.66
C ARG A 43 -4.18 6.29 8.82
N ASP A 44 -3.53 7.41 8.53
CA ASP A 44 -4.16 8.72 8.56
C ASP A 44 -5.23 8.90 7.47
N ALA A 45 -4.99 8.36 6.29
CA ALA A 45 -5.99 8.33 5.22
C ALA A 45 -7.19 7.45 5.61
N ILE A 46 -6.96 6.30 6.25
CA ILE A 46 -8.02 5.41 6.77
C ILE A 46 -8.90 6.15 7.79
N LYS A 47 -8.30 6.85 8.76
CA LYS A 47 -9.05 7.64 9.74
C LYS A 47 -9.95 8.69 9.09
N LYS A 48 -9.51 9.25 7.96
CA LYS A 48 -10.27 10.23 7.15
C LYS A 48 -11.19 9.58 6.13
N GLN A 49 -11.26 8.24 6.07
CA GLN A 49 -11.99 7.46 5.07
C GLN A 49 -11.57 7.79 3.62
N ASP A 50 -10.36 8.29 3.43
CA ASP A 50 -9.76 8.49 2.10
C ASP A 50 -9.15 7.16 1.61
N TRP A 51 -10.03 6.27 1.16
CA TRP A 51 -9.64 4.93 0.70
C TRP A 51 -8.72 4.95 -0.52
N LYS A 52 -8.87 5.98 -1.38
CA LYS A 52 -8.00 6.14 -2.55
C LYS A 52 -6.57 6.45 -2.13
N ARG A 53 -6.39 7.39 -1.21
CA ARG A 53 -5.06 7.72 -0.69
C ARG A 53 -4.47 6.57 0.11
N SER A 54 -5.26 5.92 0.96
CA SER A 54 -4.81 4.74 1.69
C SER A 54 -4.26 3.67 0.75
N LEU A 55 -5.00 3.30 -0.32
CA LEU A 55 -4.52 2.34 -1.31
C LEU A 55 -3.24 2.80 -2.02
N ALA A 56 -3.13 4.09 -2.35
CA ALA A 56 -1.93 4.61 -3.01
C ALA A 56 -0.68 4.42 -2.15
N GLU A 57 -0.74 4.83 -0.87
CA GLU A 57 0.39 4.70 0.06
C GLU A 57 0.70 3.23 0.37
N LEU A 58 -0.31 2.39 0.61
CA LEU A 58 -0.10 0.97 0.90
C LEU A 58 0.47 0.21 -0.30
N ASN A 59 0.07 0.54 -1.53
CA ASN A 59 0.64 -0.07 -2.73
C ASN A 59 2.10 0.33 -2.96
N LEU A 60 2.54 1.49 -2.49
CA LEU A 60 3.95 1.86 -2.47
C LEU A 60 4.68 1.13 -1.34
N ALA A 61 4.12 1.10 -0.14
CA ALA A 61 4.70 0.40 1.01
C ALA A 61 4.93 -1.10 0.73
N VAL A 62 3.96 -1.79 0.12
CA VAL A 62 4.08 -3.23 -0.17
C VAL A 62 5.15 -3.54 -1.22
N ARG A 63 5.48 -2.60 -2.11
CA ARG A 63 6.60 -2.76 -3.06
C ARG A 63 7.96 -2.67 -2.38
N GLU A 64 8.07 -1.84 -1.36
CA GLU A 64 9.29 -1.68 -0.56
C GLU A 64 9.44 -2.82 0.45
N GLU A 65 8.34 -3.20 1.12
CA GLU A 65 8.29 -4.24 2.15
C GLU A 65 7.22 -5.30 1.85
N PRO A 66 7.42 -6.20 0.88
CA PRO A 66 6.41 -7.17 0.46
C PRO A 66 6.10 -8.24 1.53
N ARG A 67 6.90 -8.31 2.58
CA ARG A 67 6.71 -9.25 3.70
C ARG A 67 6.25 -8.56 4.99
N ASN A 68 5.74 -7.35 4.90
CA ASN A 68 5.20 -6.64 6.05
C ASN A 68 3.72 -7.00 6.28
N ALA A 69 3.44 -7.75 7.35
CA ALA A 69 2.09 -8.20 7.66
C ALA A 69 1.10 -7.05 7.92
N ASP A 70 1.56 -5.95 8.54
CA ASP A 70 0.71 -4.78 8.79
C ASP A 70 0.27 -4.11 7.49
N VAL A 71 1.17 -4.00 6.50
CA VAL A 71 0.84 -3.44 5.18
C VAL A 71 -0.24 -4.29 4.50
N HIS A 72 -0.09 -5.61 4.51
CA HIS A 72 -1.09 -6.51 3.94
C HIS A 72 -2.41 -6.44 4.73
N ASN A 73 -2.37 -6.39 6.05
CA ASN A 73 -3.58 -6.23 6.86
C ASN A 73 -4.35 -4.95 6.49
N LEU A 74 -3.67 -3.81 6.37
CA LEU A 74 -4.30 -2.53 6.02
C LEU A 74 -4.75 -2.47 4.55
N LEU A 75 -4.08 -3.17 3.62
CA LEU A 75 -4.59 -3.35 2.25
C LEU A 75 -5.92 -4.10 2.27
N GLY A 76 -6.00 -5.22 3.00
CA GLY A 76 -7.24 -5.98 3.16
C GLY A 76 -8.36 -5.13 3.75
N TYR A 77 -8.05 -4.40 4.84
CA TYR A 77 -8.99 -3.47 5.47
C TYR A 77 -9.50 -2.41 4.48
N THR A 78 -8.58 -1.76 3.76
CA THR A 78 -8.94 -0.70 2.82
C THR A 78 -9.81 -1.23 1.67
N TYR A 79 -9.48 -2.40 1.09
CA TYR A 79 -10.33 -3.03 0.05
C TYR A 79 -11.72 -3.38 0.57
N ARG A 80 -11.84 -3.81 1.83
CA ARG A 80 -13.12 -4.15 2.46
C ARG A 80 -13.98 -2.92 2.75
N LYS A 81 -13.36 -1.79 3.14
CA LYS A 81 -14.06 -0.58 3.63
C LYS A 81 -14.43 0.42 2.54
N GLN A 82 -14.04 0.21 1.29
CA GLN A 82 -14.47 1.07 0.17
C GLN A 82 -15.99 1.10 0.02
N ALA A 83 -16.51 2.14 -0.63
CA ALA A 83 -17.94 2.27 -0.93
C ALA A 83 -18.48 1.05 -1.72
N THR A 84 -17.64 0.47 -2.59
CA THR A 84 -17.87 -0.83 -3.23
C THR A 84 -16.79 -1.77 -2.74
N PRO A 85 -17.06 -2.61 -1.73
CA PRO A 85 -16.06 -3.52 -1.17
C PRO A 85 -15.53 -4.53 -2.19
N ASN A 86 -14.20 -4.72 -2.21
CA ASN A 86 -13.57 -5.76 -3.00
C ASN A 86 -13.14 -6.91 -2.07
N LEU A 87 -14.11 -7.74 -1.69
CA LEU A 87 -13.84 -8.86 -0.76
C LEU A 87 -12.81 -9.86 -1.27
N PRO A 88 -12.76 -10.24 -2.57
CA PRO A 88 -11.71 -11.14 -3.07
C PRO A 88 -10.30 -10.59 -2.79
N LYS A 89 -10.04 -9.32 -3.09
CA LYS A 89 -8.74 -8.69 -2.78
C LYS A 89 -8.50 -8.55 -1.28
N ALA A 90 -9.53 -8.23 -0.51
CA ALA A 90 -9.40 -8.16 0.94
C ALA A 90 -8.95 -9.51 1.52
N PHE A 91 -9.58 -10.62 1.12
CA PHE A 91 -9.20 -11.96 1.56
C PHE A 91 -7.78 -12.36 1.13
N GLU A 92 -7.37 -12.02 -0.10
CA GLU A 92 -6.00 -12.26 -0.57
C GLU A 92 -4.98 -11.62 0.36
N HIS A 93 -5.17 -10.36 0.70
CA HIS A 93 -4.26 -9.62 1.56
C HIS A 93 -4.31 -10.10 3.02
N TYR A 94 -5.49 -10.39 3.60
CA TYR A 94 -5.58 -10.97 4.94
C TYR A 94 -4.90 -12.33 5.03
N LYS A 95 -5.08 -13.19 4.02
CA LYS A 95 -4.37 -14.47 3.94
C LYS A 95 -2.85 -14.27 3.95
N THR A 96 -2.35 -13.30 3.19
CA THR A 96 -0.92 -12.97 3.18
C THR A 96 -0.46 -12.46 4.54
N ALA A 97 -1.21 -11.54 5.17
CA ALA A 97 -0.89 -11.02 6.51
C ALA A 97 -0.78 -12.17 7.55
N LEU A 98 -1.76 -13.08 7.56
CA LEU A 98 -1.77 -14.21 8.48
C LEU A 98 -0.73 -15.28 8.16
N SER A 99 -0.33 -15.42 6.89
CA SER A 99 0.81 -16.27 6.49
C SER A 99 2.14 -15.71 6.98
N LEU A 100 2.30 -14.38 7.00
CA LEU A 100 3.50 -13.68 7.47
C LEU A 100 3.55 -13.61 9.01
N ASN A 101 2.41 -13.36 9.63
CA ASN A 101 2.24 -13.31 11.07
C ASN A 101 0.95 -14.02 11.50
N PRO A 102 1.00 -15.33 11.83
CA PRO A 102 -0.17 -16.09 12.27
C PRO A 102 -0.83 -15.60 13.56
N LYS A 103 -0.17 -14.72 14.32
CA LYS A 103 -0.70 -14.12 15.55
C LYS A 103 -1.09 -12.65 15.39
N HIS A 104 -1.26 -12.19 14.14
CA HIS A 104 -1.63 -10.82 13.86
C HIS A 104 -3.09 -10.56 14.23
N LYS A 105 -3.32 -9.99 15.42
CA LYS A 105 -4.67 -9.80 15.96
C LYS A 105 -5.61 -9.04 15.04
N GLY A 106 -5.21 -7.86 14.54
CA GLY A 106 -6.02 -7.08 13.61
C GLY A 106 -6.35 -7.80 12.31
N ALA A 107 -5.48 -8.73 11.83
CA ALA A 107 -5.81 -9.50 10.64
C ALA A 107 -6.87 -10.58 10.92
N HIS A 108 -6.83 -11.21 12.10
CA HIS A 108 -7.90 -12.12 12.52
C HIS A 108 -9.24 -11.39 12.69
N GLU A 109 -9.25 -10.23 13.33
CA GLU A 109 -10.45 -9.39 13.48
C GLU A 109 -11.02 -9.04 12.11
N TYR A 110 -10.21 -8.41 11.24
CA TYR A 110 -10.70 -7.86 9.99
C TYR A 110 -11.10 -8.92 8.95
N VAL A 111 -10.42 -10.06 8.91
CA VAL A 111 -10.87 -11.18 8.06
C VAL A 111 -12.14 -11.81 8.60
N GLY A 112 -12.32 -11.87 9.92
CA GLY A 112 -13.57 -12.31 10.56
C GLY A 112 -14.74 -11.42 10.12
N GLU A 113 -14.58 -10.10 10.19
CA GLU A 113 -15.59 -9.17 9.70
C GLU A 113 -15.84 -9.30 8.18
N ALA A 114 -14.80 -9.56 7.39
CA ALA A 114 -14.94 -9.81 5.95
C ALA A 114 -15.77 -11.07 5.68
N TYR A 115 -15.62 -12.13 6.48
CA TYR A 115 -16.44 -13.33 6.40
C TYR A 115 -17.91 -13.06 6.74
N LEU A 116 -18.20 -12.18 7.69
CA LEU A 116 -19.59 -11.78 7.97
C LEU A 116 -20.22 -11.06 6.75
N MET A 117 -19.44 -10.18 6.08
CA MET A 117 -19.89 -9.54 4.84
C MET A 117 -20.12 -10.56 3.71
N ASP A 118 -19.34 -11.64 3.68
CA ASP A 118 -19.46 -12.75 2.72
C ASP A 118 -20.50 -13.83 3.16
N LYS A 119 -21.30 -13.52 4.22
CA LYS A 119 -22.33 -14.41 4.77
C LYS A 119 -21.80 -15.78 5.26
N LYS A 120 -20.61 -15.79 5.81
CA LYS A 120 -19.91 -16.98 6.34
C LYS A 120 -19.60 -16.82 7.83
N PRO A 121 -20.61 -16.70 8.72
CA PRO A 121 -20.38 -16.42 10.14
C PRO A 121 -19.56 -17.51 10.85
N GLN A 122 -19.63 -18.77 10.41
CA GLN A 122 -18.84 -19.87 10.99
C GLN A 122 -17.33 -19.65 10.77
N GLU A 123 -16.94 -19.09 9.64
CA GLU A 123 -15.53 -18.73 9.42
C GLU A 123 -15.11 -17.57 10.33
N ALA A 124 -15.95 -16.57 10.52
CA ALA A 124 -15.70 -15.49 11.47
C ALA A 124 -15.50 -16.01 12.91
N GLU A 125 -16.32 -16.98 13.35
CA GLU A 125 -16.19 -17.61 14.66
C GLU A 125 -14.84 -18.33 14.85
N LYS A 126 -14.29 -18.95 13.81
CA LYS A 126 -12.95 -19.56 13.87
C LYS A 126 -11.88 -18.52 14.18
N HIS A 127 -11.96 -17.35 13.55
CA HIS A 127 -11.03 -16.27 13.82
C HIS A 127 -11.22 -15.67 15.23
N LEU A 128 -12.44 -15.63 15.75
CA LEU A 128 -12.70 -15.24 17.14
C LEU A 128 -12.03 -16.21 18.15
N VAL A 129 -12.09 -17.51 17.88
CA VAL A 129 -11.41 -18.53 18.71
C VAL A 129 -9.89 -18.35 18.67
N GLU A 130 -9.32 -18.04 17.50
CA GLU A 130 -7.89 -17.75 17.40
C GLU A 130 -7.51 -16.48 18.17
N LEU A 131 -8.33 -15.42 18.11
CA LEU A 131 -8.11 -14.21 18.90
C LEU A 131 -8.11 -14.49 20.41
N GLU A 132 -9.03 -15.32 20.91
CA GLU A 132 -9.04 -15.72 22.32
C GLU A 132 -7.71 -16.38 22.74
N LYS A 133 -7.17 -17.27 21.90
CA LYS A 133 -5.88 -17.93 22.14
C LYS A 133 -4.72 -16.95 22.12
N ILE A 134 -4.71 -16.04 21.12
CA ILE A 134 -3.62 -15.07 20.94
C ILE A 134 -3.59 -14.05 22.08
N CYS A 135 -4.77 -13.57 22.51
CA CYS A 135 -4.92 -12.60 23.59
C CYS A 135 -4.77 -13.24 24.98
N GLY A 136 -4.98 -14.54 25.09
CA GLY A 136 -5.05 -15.24 26.38
C GLY A 136 -6.30 -14.92 27.21
N ASN A 137 -7.21 -14.11 26.68
CA ASN A 137 -8.47 -13.71 27.31
C ASN A 137 -9.47 -13.20 26.26
N LYS A 138 -10.67 -12.79 26.70
CA LYS A 138 -11.76 -12.26 25.86
C LYS A 138 -11.92 -10.74 25.94
N THR A 139 -10.91 -10.03 26.41
CA THR A 139 -11.01 -8.59 26.70
C THR A 139 -10.10 -7.72 25.82
N CYS A 140 -9.26 -8.29 24.96
CA CYS A 140 -8.52 -7.49 23.99
C CYS A 140 -9.48 -6.88 22.97
N GLU A 141 -9.13 -5.71 22.45
CA GLU A 141 -9.95 -4.92 21.56
C GLU A 141 -10.43 -5.75 20.35
N GLU A 142 -9.51 -6.42 19.68
CA GLU A 142 -9.79 -7.18 18.47
C GLU A 142 -10.75 -8.36 18.71
N TYR A 143 -10.66 -9.02 19.88
CA TYR A 143 -11.62 -10.04 20.27
C TYR A 143 -13.01 -9.42 20.52
N ALA A 144 -13.08 -8.35 21.29
CA ALA A 144 -14.34 -7.72 21.66
C ALA A 144 -15.07 -7.18 20.42
N ASP A 145 -14.36 -6.57 19.49
CA ASP A 145 -14.92 -6.00 18.27
C ASP A 145 -15.45 -7.10 17.33
N LEU A 146 -14.69 -8.16 17.11
CA LEU A 146 -15.17 -9.29 16.30
C LEU A 146 -16.34 -10.02 16.96
N ALA A 147 -16.30 -10.25 18.28
CA ALA A 147 -17.40 -10.87 19.03
C ALA A 147 -18.70 -10.06 18.90
N LYS A 148 -18.59 -8.74 19.02
CA LYS A 148 -19.70 -7.83 18.80
C LYS A 148 -20.23 -7.91 17.36
N ALA A 149 -19.34 -7.88 16.37
CA ALA A 149 -19.73 -7.96 14.95
C ALA A 149 -20.48 -9.27 14.65
N ILE A 150 -20.03 -10.41 15.22
CA ILE A 150 -20.73 -11.71 15.08
C ILE A 150 -22.11 -11.67 15.75
N ALA A 151 -22.21 -11.10 16.95
CA ALA A 151 -23.49 -10.98 17.65
C ALA A 151 -24.47 -10.11 16.87
N ASP A 152 -24.02 -8.94 16.37
CA ASP A 152 -24.83 -8.05 15.56
C ASP A 152 -25.30 -8.70 14.24
N TYR A 153 -24.43 -9.51 13.62
CA TYR A 153 -24.78 -10.27 12.41
C TYR A 153 -25.88 -11.30 12.71
N LYS A 154 -25.74 -12.09 13.79
CA LYS A 154 -26.73 -13.10 14.19
C LYS A 154 -28.09 -12.51 14.58
N ALA A 155 -28.10 -11.32 15.14
CA ALA A 155 -29.34 -10.62 15.51
C ALA A 155 -30.15 -10.12 14.30
N LYS A 156 -29.50 -9.98 13.14
CA LYS A 156 -30.10 -9.44 11.92
C LYS A 156 -30.48 -10.50 10.89
N ASN A 157 -30.02 -11.73 11.07
CA ASN A 157 -30.19 -12.86 10.14
C ASN A 157 -30.73 -14.11 10.83
#